data_4f34bc449d909f85baaa0b770c963682
#
_entry.id   4f34bc449d909f85baaa0b770c963682
#
_cell.length_a   1.000
_cell.length_b   1.000
_cell.length_c   1.000
_cell.angle_alpha   90.00
_cell.angle_beta   90.00
_cell.angle_gamma   90.00
#
_symmetry.space_group_name_H-M   'P 1'
#
loop_
_entity.id
_entity.type
_entity.pdbx_description
1 polymer ?
#
loop_
_entity_poly.entity_id
_entity_poly.type
_entity_poly.pdbx_seq_one_letter_code
_entity_poly.pdbx_strand_id
1 'polypeptide(L)'
;MRKFSKHPLPTCTVAVLLGLATHAASAAPSYVVTDLGTIGGPVSAATALNETGTIAGYSYTSTGLSHAVSWRSGAARDLGTLGGSYSGVAGINEAGVMAGYAYMTGDRSSHATLWRFGAATDLGTLGGTYSFANAINDVNQVVGASNVRGDTATHATYWSGGSKIDLGTLGGSFSTAQAINKQGWIVGYSYVRGDGAAHATLWNGRTPIDLGTLGGTNSTAQAINDSGLIVGSSDLKDDRLSRATLWRGTVPANLGALSSGDASGAYGINSAGQVVGYSMSPFSGVGRATLWANGCIYDLNSMVNLTGRDLTLVQAKVINDRGQIAGSAMNGNRETRAVLLTPVSQPYGSAPPPCTRPAM
;
A
#
# COMPACT_ATOMS: atom_id res chain seq x y z
N MET A 1 -66.87 19.95 39.02
CA MET A 1 -65.98 20.56 38.03
C MET A 1 -64.69 21.01 38.74
N ARG A 2 -63.60 20.23 38.63
CA ARG A 2 -62.28 20.56 39.18
C ARG A 2 -61.40 21.13 38.05
N LYS A 3 -60.94 22.36 38.21
CA LYS A 3 -60.06 23.10 37.30
C LYS A 3 -58.64 22.50 37.44
N PHE A 4 -58.07 22.00 36.34
CA PHE A 4 -56.66 21.61 36.27
C PHE A 4 -55.79 22.88 36.02
N SER A 5 -54.86 23.12 36.94
CA SER A 5 -53.86 24.17 36.85
C SER A 5 -52.76 23.68 35.88
N LYS A 6 -52.47 24.48 34.84
CA LYS A 6 -51.31 24.27 33.95
C LYS A 6 -50.07 24.90 34.57
N HIS A 7 -49.12 24.07 35.01
CA HIS A 7 -47.76 24.52 35.30
C HIS A 7 -46.92 24.51 34.03
N PRO A 8 -46.15 25.56 33.75
CA PRO A 8 -45.19 25.52 32.63
C PRO A 8 -43.99 24.68 33.01
N LEU A 9 -43.54 23.83 32.06
CA LEU A 9 -42.31 23.02 32.14
C LEU A 9 -41.10 23.95 32.08
N PRO A 10 -40.03 23.69 32.85
CA PRO A 10 -38.80 24.47 32.76
C PRO A 10 -38.05 24.13 31.46
N THR A 11 -37.75 25.17 30.69
CA THR A 11 -36.84 25.11 29.53
C THR A 11 -35.42 24.77 30.01
N CYS A 12 -35.00 23.54 29.78
CA CYS A 12 -33.63 23.12 30.04
C CYS A 12 -32.75 23.59 28.86
N THR A 13 -32.04 24.69 29.05
CA THR A 13 -31.04 25.18 28.08
C THR A 13 -29.82 24.27 28.20
N VAL A 14 -29.67 23.32 27.25
CA VAL A 14 -28.45 22.56 27.13
C VAL A 14 -27.39 23.48 26.51
N ALA A 15 -26.49 23.99 27.36
CA ALA A 15 -25.27 24.63 26.89
C ALA A 15 -24.35 23.55 26.30
N VAL A 16 -24.29 23.50 24.97
CA VAL A 16 -23.27 22.71 24.26
C VAL A 16 -21.93 23.42 24.46
N LEU A 17 -21.18 23.01 25.45
CA LEU A 17 -19.75 23.31 25.55
C LEU A 17 -19.04 22.61 24.38
N LEU A 18 -18.80 23.31 23.27
CA LEU A 18 -17.79 22.95 22.29
C LEU A 18 -16.41 23.03 22.99
N GLY A 19 -15.98 21.94 23.56
CA GLY A 19 -14.61 21.76 23.96
C GLY A 19 -13.75 21.80 22.70
N LEU A 20 -13.12 22.93 22.41
CA LEU A 20 -11.98 23.02 21.52
C LEU A 20 -10.86 22.17 22.16
N ALA A 21 -10.83 20.88 21.83
CA ALA A 21 -9.65 20.06 22.06
C ALA A 21 -8.53 20.71 21.23
N THR A 22 -7.70 21.52 21.88
CA THR A 22 -6.41 21.93 21.34
C THR A 22 -5.60 20.65 21.19
N HIS A 23 -5.65 20.03 20.01
CA HIS A 23 -4.68 19.01 19.64
C HIS A 23 -3.34 19.73 19.67
N ALA A 24 -2.54 19.48 20.69
CA ALA A 24 -1.13 19.84 20.66
C ALA A 24 -0.58 19.29 19.35
N ALA A 25 -0.12 20.20 18.48
CA ALA A 25 0.50 19.81 17.21
C ALA A 25 1.67 18.89 17.56
N SER A 26 1.47 17.57 17.44
CA SER A 26 2.54 16.61 17.57
C SER A 26 3.57 16.98 16.49
N ALA A 27 4.80 17.23 16.90
CA ALA A 27 5.88 17.44 15.93
C ALA A 27 5.86 16.27 14.95
N ALA A 28 5.90 16.56 13.65
CA ALA A 28 5.96 15.51 12.65
C ALA A 28 7.24 14.69 12.86
N PRO A 29 7.19 13.35 12.72
CA PRO A 29 8.35 12.51 12.93
C PRO A 29 9.47 12.91 11.96
N SER A 30 10.71 12.93 12.40
CA SER A 30 11.86 12.86 11.52
C SER A 30 12.34 11.42 11.42
N TYR A 31 13.13 11.13 10.38
CA TYR A 31 13.53 9.77 10.08
C TYR A 31 15.03 9.66 9.85
N VAL A 32 15.60 8.52 10.22
CA VAL A 32 16.90 8.07 9.72
C VAL A 32 16.65 7.15 8.53
N VAL A 33 17.37 7.40 7.43
CA VAL A 33 17.33 6.57 6.22
C VAL A 33 18.45 5.54 6.28
N THR A 34 18.08 4.29 6.02
CA THR A 34 19.00 3.16 5.81
C THR A 34 18.84 2.65 4.38
N ASP A 35 19.92 2.67 3.59
CA ASP A 35 20.01 1.94 2.33
C ASP A 35 20.17 0.46 2.65
N LEU A 36 19.27 -0.38 2.12
CA LEU A 36 19.22 -1.81 2.42
C LEU A 36 20.19 -2.64 1.57
N GLY A 37 20.84 -1.99 0.59
CA GLY A 37 21.76 -2.66 -0.33
C GLY A 37 21.06 -3.57 -1.33
N THR A 38 21.88 -4.38 -2.00
CA THR A 38 21.50 -5.33 -3.05
C THR A 38 22.15 -6.69 -2.84
N ILE A 39 21.77 -7.68 -3.64
CA ILE A 39 22.43 -8.99 -3.71
C ILE A 39 23.45 -9.06 -4.86
N GLY A 40 24.08 -7.93 -5.20
CA GLY A 40 25.20 -7.85 -6.15
C GLY A 40 24.91 -7.08 -7.43
N GLY A 41 23.66 -6.81 -7.80
CA GLY A 41 23.28 -5.97 -8.93
C GLY A 41 23.03 -4.52 -8.53
N PRO A 42 22.66 -3.63 -9.47
CA PRO A 42 22.53 -2.19 -9.21
C PRO A 42 21.20 -1.80 -8.59
N VAL A 43 20.17 -2.65 -8.64
CA VAL A 43 18.78 -2.29 -8.30
C VAL A 43 18.24 -3.12 -7.15
N SER A 44 17.54 -2.48 -6.23
CA SER A 44 16.71 -3.14 -5.22
C SER A 44 15.47 -2.29 -4.91
N ALA A 45 14.38 -2.93 -4.48
CA ALA A 45 13.18 -2.24 -4.01
C ALA A 45 12.55 -2.99 -2.83
N ALA A 46 12.13 -2.25 -1.81
CA ALA A 46 11.38 -2.76 -0.68
C ALA A 46 9.87 -2.63 -0.97
N THR A 47 9.14 -3.73 -0.83
CA THR A 47 7.70 -3.82 -1.13
C THR A 47 6.87 -4.17 0.09
N ALA A 48 7.46 -4.80 1.09
CA ALA A 48 6.80 -5.27 2.30
C ALA A 48 7.65 -5.07 3.55
N LEU A 49 6.99 -4.85 4.67
CA LEU A 49 7.60 -4.62 5.99
C LEU A 49 6.61 -5.12 7.04
N ASN A 50 7.09 -5.92 8.01
CA ASN A 50 6.29 -6.35 9.15
C ASN A 50 6.62 -5.58 10.43
N GLU A 51 5.88 -5.84 11.52
CA GLU A 51 6.10 -5.18 12.81
C GLU A 51 7.42 -5.60 13.47
N THR A 52 8.01 -6.74 13.15
CA THR A 52 9.33 -7.10 13.66
C THR A 52 10.49 -6.36 12.99
N GLY A 53 10.21 -5.58 11.92
CA GLY A 53 11.18 -4.83 11.14
C GLY A 53 11.90 -5.67 10.08
N THR A 54 11.35 -6.83 9.73
CA THR A 54 11.80 -7.59 8.56
C THR A 54 11.21 -6.96 7.30
N ILE A 55 12.09 -6.64 6.35
CA ILE A 55 11.73 -6.03 5.06
C ILE A 55 11.85 -7.09 3.99
N ALA A 56 10.97 -7.05 2.99
CA ALA A 56 11.04 -7.93 1.84
C ALA A 56 10.77 -7.17 0.53
N GLY A 57 11.19 -7.75 -0.59
CA GLY A 57 11.03 -7.15 -1.89
C GLY A 57 11.80 -7.91 -2.96
N TYR A 58 12.48 -7.19 -3.81
CA TYR A 58 13.36 -7.79 -4.83
C TYR A 58 14.68 -7.04 -4.94
N SER A 59 15.68 -7.74 -5.45
CA SER A 59 16.98 -7.15 -5.80
C SER A 59 17.59 -7.85 -7.00
N TYR A 60 18.33 -7.10 -7.79
CA TYR A 60 19.07 -7.67 -8.91
C TYR A 60 20.34 -8.37 -8.41
N THR A 61 20.61 -9.54 -8.97
CA THR A 61 21.86 -10.27 -8.82
C THR A 61 22.98 -9.62 -9.64
N SER A 62 24.23 -10.03 -9.44
CA SER A 62 25.36 -9.61 -10.28
C SER A 62 25.23 -10.02 -11.75
N THR A 63 24.38 -11.00 -12.06
CA THR A 63 24.06 -11.44 -13.43
C THR A 63 22.90 -10.71 -14.06
N GLY A 64 22.27 -9.73 -13.35
CA GLY A 64 21.16 -8.92 -13.85
C GLY A 64 19.77 -9.54 -13.73
N LEU A 65 19.64 -10.66 -13.00
CA LEU A 65 18.36 -11.31 -12.73
C LEU A 65 17.73 -10.72 -11.46
N SER A 66 16.40 -10.56 -11.44
CA SER A 66 15.67 -10.07 -10.27
C SER A 66 15.22 -11.22 -9.39
N HIS A 67 15.71 -11.29 -8.15
CA HIS A 67 15.30 -12.28 -7.17
C HIS A 67 14.53 -11.66 -6.00
N ALA A 68 13.61 -12.45 -5.44
CA ALA A 68 12.97 -12.23 -4.16
C ALA A 68 14.03 -12.12 -3.05
N VAL A 69 13.97 -11.05 -2.25
CA VAL A 69 14.96 -10.79 -1.20
C VAL A 69 14.26 -10.39 0.09
N SER A 70 14.83 -10.80 1.21
CA SER A 70 14.52 -10.26 2.53
C SER A 70 15.73 -9.55 3.13
N TRP A 71 15.47 -8.45 3.86
CA TRP A 71 16.48 -7.71 4.62
C TRP A 71 16.13 -7.77 6.10
N ARG A 72 17.10 -8.17 6.89
CA ARG A 72 16.98 -8.18 8.36
C ARG A 72 18.31 -7.76 8.98
N SER A 73 18.27 -6.77 9.88
CA SER A 73 19.46 -6.26 10.57
C SER A 73 20.62 -5.91 9.63
N GLY A 74 20.32 -5.31 8.45
CA GLY A 74 21.31 -4.89 7.46
C GLY A 74 21.82 -5.99 6.53
N ALA A 75 21.38 -7.24 6.67
CA ALA A 75 21.77 -8.35 5.79
C ALA A 75 20.67 -8.62 4.75
N ALA A 76 21.07 -8.64 3.47
CA ALA A 76 20.23 -9.08 2.36
C ALA A 76 20.33 -10.61 2.19
N ARG A 77 19.20 -11.28 2.03
CA ARG A 77 19.12 -12.71 1.77
C ARG A 77 18.32 -12.98 0.50
N ASP A 78 18.93 -13.64 -0.45
CA ASP A 78 18.28 -14.19 -1.64
C ASP A 78 17.34 -15.35 -1.22
N LEU A 79 16.09 -15.30 -1.68
CA LEU A 79 15.05 -16.30 -1.39
C LEU A 79 14.88 -17.31 -2.53
N GLY A 80 15.59 -17.12 -3.65
CA GLY A 80 15.51 -17.98 -4.83
C GLY A 80 14.21 -17.87 -5.61
N THR A 81 14.02 -18.85 -6.51
CA THR A 81 12.92 -18.93 -7.47
C THR A 81 12.25 -20.31 -7.42
N LEU A 82 11.29 -20.58 -8.31
CA LEU A 82 10.73 -21.93 -8.57
C LEU A 82 11.49 -22.67 -9.71
N GLY A 83 12.78 -22.36 -9.88
CA GLY A 83 13.67 -22.95 -10.89
C GLY A 83 13.81 -22.10 -12.15
N GLY A 84 13.10 -20.98 -12.26
CA GLY A 84 13.28 -19.97 -13.32
C GLY A 84 14.22 -18.85 -12.89
N SER A 85 14.26 -17.78 -13.71
CA SER A 85 15.25 -16.71 -13.60
C SER A 85 14.79 -15.52 -12.74
N TYR A 86 13.51 -15.40 -12.42
CA TYR A 86 12.96 -14.20 -11.76
C TYR A 86 12.06 -14.55 -10.60
N SER A 87 12.12 -13.75 -9.54
CA SER A 87 11.19 -13.77 -8.42
C SER A 87 11.11 -12.41 -7.73
N GLY A 88 10.06 -12.21 -6.94
CA GLY A 88 9.89 -11.00 -6.12
C GLY A 88 8.87 -11.22 -5.01
N VAL A 89 9.10 -10.61 -3.86
CA VAL A 89 8.16 -10.59 -2.74
C VAL A 89 7.27 -9.36 -2.86
N ALA A 90 5.99 -9.50 -2.54
CA ALA A 90 5.02 -8.40 -2.48
C ALA A 90 4.44 -8.21 -1.07
N GLY A 91 4.32 -9.26 -0.26
CA GLY A 91 3.78 -9.22 1.09
C GLY A 91 4.58 -10.07 2.09
N ILE A 92 4.54 -9.69 3.37
CA ILE A 92 5.13 -10.42 4.49
C ILE A 92 4.18 -10.35 5.68
N ASN A 93 4.02 -11.46 6.43
CA ASN A 93 3.25 -11.47 7.66
C ASN A 93 4.15 -11.41 8.91
N GLU A 94 3.55 -11.36 10.10
CA GLU A 94 4.30 -11.25 11.37
C GLU A 94 5.13 -12.51 11.69
N ALA A 95 4.76 -13.66 11.18
CA ALA A 95 5.54 -14.89 11.29
C ALA A 95 6.75 -14.94 10.32
N GLY A 96 6.92 -13.90 9.47
CA GLY A 96 7.99 -13.82 8.48
C GLY A 96 7.75 -14.71 7.25
N VAL A 97 6.53 -15.19 7.03
CA VAL A 97 6.14 -15.84 5.76
C VAL A 97 5.95 -14.78 4.70
N MET A 98 6.55 -14.97 3.54
CA MET A 98 6.54 -14.01 2.45
C MET A 98 5.74 -14.54 1.28
N ALA A 99 4.99 -13.67 0.61
CA ALA A 99 4.19 -13.98 -0.56
C ALA A 99 4.60 -13.10 -1.74
N GLY A 100 4.56 -13.64 -2.95
CA GLY A 100 4.94 -12.93 -4.16
C GLY A 100 4.81 -13.82 -5.39
N TYR A 101 5.77 -13.74 -6.28
CA TYR A 101 5.79 -14.57 -7.49
C TYR A 101 7.19 -15.12 -7.76
N ALA A 102 7.25 -16.25 -8.44
CA ALA A 102 8.49 -16.79 -8.99
C ALA A 102 8.24 -17.48 -10.33
N TYR A 103 9.22 -17.35 -11.21
CA TYR A 103 9.21 -18.03 -12.50
C TYR A 103 9.56 -19.53 -12.33
N MET A 104 8.87 -20.33 -13.11
CA MET A 104 9.10 -21.77 -13.22
C MET A 104 10.28 -22.06 -14.11
N THR A 105 10.84 -23.26 -14.04
CA THR A 105 11.91 -23.74 -14.92
C THR A 105 11.58 -23.46 -16.40
N GLY A 106 12.49 -22.77 -17.09
CA GLY A 106 12.34 -22.39 -18.49
C GLY A 106 11.58 -21.08 -18.74
N ASP A 107 11.21 -20.33 -17.67
CA ASP A 107 10.66 -18.96 -17.69
C ASP A 107 9.36 -18.75 -18.53
N ARG A 108 8.63 -19.83 -18.81
CA ARG A 108 7.38 -19.78 -19.59
C ARG A 108 6.14 -19.45 -18.77
N SER A 109 6.25 -19.58 -17.48
CA SER A 109 5.17 -19.27 -16.51
C SER A 109 5.74 -18.74 -15.22
N SER A 110 4.95 -17.93 -14.52
CA SER A 110 5.24 -17.51 -13.14
C SER A 110 4.06 -17.78 -12.27
N HIS A 111 4.29 -18.30 -11.07
CA HIS A 111 3.24 -18.65 -10.13
C HIS A 111 3.34 -17.82 -8.84
N ALA A 112 2.19 -17.58 -8.25
CA ALA A 112 2.09 -17.10 -6.88
C ALA A 112 2.88 -18.05 -5.97
N THR A 113 3.79 -17.49 -5.17
CA THR A 113 4.79 -18.24 -4.41
C THR A 113 4.81 -17.79 -2.95
N LEU A 114 4.92 -18.76 -2.04
CA LEU A 114 5.25 -18.53 -0.63
C LEU A 114 6.69 -18.91 -0.36
N TRP A 115 7.39 -18.06 0.40
CA TRP A 115 8.68 -18.40 1.01
C TRP A 115 8.51 -18.55 2.51
N ARG A 116 8.86 -19.74 3.01
CA ARG A 116 8.81 -20.09 4.43
C ARG A 116 10.06 -20.82 4.82
N PHE A 117 10.79 -20.33 5.83
CA PHE A 117 12.04 -20.93 6.33
C PHE A 117 13.08 -21.21 5.21
N GLY A 118 13.08 -20.39 4.15
CA GLY A 118 14.01 -20.54 3.02
C GLY A 118 13.55 -21.48 1.92
N ALA A 119 12.36 -22.08 2.03
CA ALA A 119 11.77 -22.90 0.97
C ALA A 119 10.72 -22.10 0.20
N ALA A 120 10.78 -22.18 -1.15
CA ALA A 120 9.75 -21.64 -2.04
C ALA A 120 8.67 -22.72 -2.28
N THR A 121 7.41 -22.31 -2.19
CA THR A 121 6.23 -23.17 -2.42
C THR A 121 5.34 -22.53 -3.48
N ASP A 122 5.04 -23.27 -4.53
CA ASP A 122 4.12 -22.89 -5.59
C ASP A 122 2.67 -22.96 -5.08
N LEU A 123 1.92 -21.87 -5.22
CA LEU A 123 0.48 -21.80 -4.88
C LEU A 123 -0.41 -22.17 -6.08
N GLY A 124 0.15 -22.27 -7.29
CA GLY A 124 -0.55 -22.59 -8.53
C GLY A 124 -1.46 -21.47 -9.03
N THR A 125 -2.24 -21.81 -10.07
CA THR A 125 -3.13 -20.89 -10.81
C THR A 125 -4.59 -21.32 -10.73
N LEU A 126 -5.51 -20.51 -11.26
CA LEU A 126 -6.91 -20.88 -11.53
C LEU A 126 -7.06 -21.72 -12.83
N GLY A 127 -5.96 -22.29 -13.32
CA GLY A 127 -5.93 -23.15 -14.50
C GLY A 127 -5.32 -22.51 -15.73
N GLY A 128 -4.87 -21.26 -15.65
CA GLY A 128 -4.09 -20.58 -16.68
C GLY A 128 -2.59 -20.64 -16.41
N THR A 129 -1.83 -19.81 -17.14
CA THR A 129 -0.34 -19.84 -17.18
C THR A 129 0.31 -19.04 -16.07
N TYR A 130 -0.32 -17.92 -15.61
CA TYR A 130 0.29 -16.99 -14.69
C TYR A 130 -0.54 -16.78 -13.42
N SER A 131 0.14 -16.65 -12.29
CA SER A 131 -0.42 -16.13 -11.05
C SER A 131 0.64 -15.36 -10.27
N PHE A 132 0.20 -14.43 -9.42
CA PHE A 132 1.05 -13.69 -8.51
C PHE A 132 0.30 -13.36 -7.23
N ALA A 133 0.98 -13.46 -6.09
CA ALA A 133 0.49 -13.05 -4.80
C ALA A 133 0.92 -11.61 -4.52
N ASN A 134 0.01 -10.79 -4.00
CA ASN A 134 0.27 -9.40 -3.64
C ASN A 134 0.32 -9.16 -2.13
N ALA A 135 -0.43 -9.94 -1.36
CA ALA A 135 -0.45 -9.79 0.10
C ALA A 135 -0.72 -11.12 0.81
N ILE A 136 -0.34 -11.14 2.08
CA ILE A 136 -0.55 -12.26 3.02
C ILE A 136 -0.91 -11.69 4.39
N ASN A 137 -1.87 -12.30 5.11
CA ASN A 137 -2.17 -11.97 6.49
C ASN A 137 -1.55 -12.97 7.49
N ASP A 138 -1.74 -12.73 8.79
CA ASP A 138 -1.10 -13.50 9.87
C ASP A 138 -1.63 -14.94 10.01
N VAL A 139 -2.77 -15.27 9.41
CA VAL A 139 -3.29 -16.64 9.35
C VAL A 139 -2.94 -17.34 8.02
N ASN A 140 -1.96 -16.80 7.27
CA ASN A 140 -1.46 -17.30 6.00
C ASN A 140 -2.51 -17.36 4.88
N GLN A 141 -3.49 -16.46 4.90
CA GLN A 141 -4.36 -16.22 3.77
C GLN A 141 -3.63 -15.30 2.78
N VAL A 142 -3.55 -15.72 1.54
CA VAL A 142 -2.82 -15.03 0.47
C VAL A 142 -3.80 -14.53 -0.57
N VAL A 143 -3.56 -13.33 -1.09
CA VAL A 143 -4.37 -12.73 -2.15
C VAL A 143 -3.50 -12.18 -3.27
N GLY A 144 -4.07 -12.12 -4.45
CA GLY A 144 -3.39 -11.62 -5.64
C GLY A 144 -4.25 -11.79 -6.88
N ALA A 145 -3.65 -12.26 -7.97
CA ALA A 145 -4.39 -12.54 -9.19
C ALA A 145 -3.87 -13.81 -9.89
N SER A 146 -4.72 -14.42 -10.68
CA SER A 146 -4.39 -15.58 -11.48
C SER A 146 -5.16 -15.58 -12.79
N ASN A 147 -4.51 -16.03 -13.85
CA ASN A 147 -5.17 -16.34 -15.09
C ASN A 147 -6.10 -17.53 -14.90
N VAL A 148 -7.30 -17.42 -15.45
CA VAL A 148 -8.24 -18.52 -15.54
C VAL A 148 -7.85 -19.51 -16.64
N ARG A 149 -8.51 -20.65 -16.71
CA ARG A 149 -8.23 -21.67 -17.73
C ARG A 149 -8.26 -21.09 -19.14
N GLY A 150 -7.18 -21.32 -19.90
CA GLY A 150 -7.04 -20.85 -21.29
C GLY A 150 -6.59 -19.40 -21.39
N ASP A 151 -6.19 -18.76 -20.27
CA ASP A 151 -5.65 -17.39 -20.20
C ASP A 151 -6.57 -16.30 -20.78
N THR A 152 -7.89 -16.56 -20.79
CA THR A 152 -8.90 -15.67 -21.36
C THR A 152 -9.23 -14.47 -20.48
N ALA A 153 -8.91 -14.55 -19.18
CA ALA A 153 -9.13 -13.51 -18.17
C ALA A 153 -8.12 -13.65 -17.03
N THR A 154 -7.96 -12.59 -16.25
CA THR A 154 -7.18 -12.57 -15.00
C THR A 154 -8.11 -12.17 -13.88
N HIS A 155 -8.26 -13.02 -12.88
CA HIS A 155 -9.14 -12.77 -11.76
C HIS A 155 -8.40 -12.63 -10.44
N ALA A 156 -8.90 -11.74 -9.59
CA ALA A 156 -8.52 -11.67 -8.19
C ALA A 156 -8.69 -13.06 -7.55
N THR A 157 -7.63 -13.52 -6.90
CA THR A 157 -7.55 -14.89 -6.40
C THR A 157 -7.14 -14.89 -4.92
N TYR A 158 -7.76 -15.77 -4.17
CA TYR A 158 -7.48 -16.06 -2.77
C TYR A 158 -6.95 -17.47 -2.63
N TRP A 159 -5.81 -17.64 -1.95
CA TRP A 159 -5.21 -18.94 -1.61
C TRP A 159 -5.23 -19.14 -0.10
N SER A 160 -5.69 -20.29 0.36
CA SER A 160 -5.65 -20.68 1.77
C SER A 160 -5.78 -22.19 1.91
N GLY A 161 -4.92 -22.81 2.75
CA GLY A 161 -5.00 -24.25 3.06
C GLY A 161 -4.93 -25.16 1.83
N GLY A 162 -4.21 -24.76 0.77
CA GLY A 162 -4.11 -25.50 -0.49
C GLY A 162 -5.29 -25.27 -1.46
N SER A 163 -6.31 -24.54 -1.05
CA SER A 163 -7.43 -24.15 -1.89
C SER A 163 -7.15 -22.85 -2.64
N LYS A 164 -7.71 -22.72 -3.84
CA LYS A 164 -7.67 -21.52 -4.70
C LYS A 164 -9.11 -21.11 -4.98
N ILE A 165 -9.44 -19.84 -4.71
CA ILE A 165 -10.79 -19.29 -4.88
C ILE A 165 -10.69 -18.10 -5.82
N ASP A 166 -11.46 -18.15 -6.89
CA ASP A 166 -11.74 -17.02 -7.77
C ASP A 166 -12.69 -16.05 -7.06
N LEU A 167 -12.26 -14.80 -6.89
CA LEU A 167 -13.04 -13.73 -6.24
C LEU A 167 -13.96 -12.99 -7.24
N GLY A 168 -13.85 -13.29 -8.53
CA GLY A 168 -14.63 -12.67 -9.60
C GLY A 168 -14.25 -11.22 -9.88
N THR A 169 -15.09 -10.56 -10.69
CA THR A 169 -14.90 -9.20 -11.20
C THR A 169 -16.16 -8.35 -11.01
N LEU A 170 -16.09 -7.06 -11.28
CA LEU A 170 -17.26 -6.16 -11.42
C LEU A 170 -17.97 -6.31 -12.79
N GLY A 171 -17.73 -7.43 -13.48
CA GLY A 171 -18.35 -7.78 -14.75
C GLY A 171 -17.46 -7.61 -15.97
N GLY A 172 -16.22 -7.17 -15.78
CA GLY A 172 -15.18 -7.11 -16.82
C GLY A 172 -14.30 -8.37 -16.84
N SER A 173 -13.23 -8.35 -17.64
CA SER A 173 -12.33 -9.48 -17.86
C SER A 173 -11.14 -9.52 -16.90
N PHE A 174 -10.94 -8.48 -16.07
CA PHE A 174 -9.78 -8.36 -15.20
C PHE A 174 -10.16 -7.96 -13.77
N SER A 175 -9.56 -8.62 -12.79
CA SER A 175 -9.49 -8.15 -11.40
C SER A 175 -8.21 -8.61 -10.72
N THR A 176 -7.79 -7.89 -9.71
CA THR A 176 -6.65 -8.24 -8.87
C THR A 176 -6.89 -7.79 -7.44
N ALA A 177 -6.58 -8.65 -6.48
CA ALA A 177 -6.54 -8.31 -5.06
C ALA A 177 -5.17 -7.77 -4.70
N GLN A 178 -5.10 -6.63 -4.00
CA GLN A 178 -3.86 -5.94 -3.63
C GLN A 178 -3.51 -6.10 -2.16
N ALA A 179 -4.51 -6.15 -1.28
CA ALA A 179 -4.29 -6.28 0.16
C ALA A 179 -5.39 -7.10 0.84
N ILE A 180 -5.05 -7.66 1.99
CA ILE A 180 -5.94 -8.39 2.89
C ILE A 180 -5.63 -7.99 4.33
N ASN A 181 -6.65 -7.69 5.15
CA ASN A 181 -6.49 -7.40 6.56
C ASN A 181 -6.66 -8.65 7.45
N LYS A 182 -6.53 -8.49 8.78
CA LYS A 182 -6.70 -9.59 9.75
C LYS A 182 -8.11 -10.17 9.77
N GLN A 183 -9.13 -9.38 9.43
CA GLN A 183 -10.52 -9.83 9.34
C GLN A 183 -10.82 -10.61 8.05
N GLY A 184 -9.87 -10.66 7.10
CA GLY A 184 -10.04 -11.31 5.81
C GLY A 184 -10.76 -10.44 4.77
N TRP A 185 -10.89 -9.13 5.00
CA TRP A 185 -11.37 -8.20 3.98
C TRP A 185 -10.27 -7.97 2.95
N ILE A 186 -10.64 -8.09 1.69
CA ILE A 186 -9.71 -8.07 0.56
C ILE A 186 -10.03 -6.83 -0.28
N VAL A 187 -9.00 -6.07 -0.67
CA VAL A 187 -9.17 -4.91 -1.54
C VAL A 187 -8.24 -4.98 -2.74
N GLY A 188 -8.62 -4.29 -3.80
CA GLY A 188 -7.85 -4.19 -5.03
C GLY A 188 -8.61 -3.39 -6.08
N TYR A 189 -8.63 -3.88 -7.31
CA TYR A 189 -9.44 -3.26 -8.36
C TYR A 189 -9.95 -4.30 -9.35
N SER A 190 -11.00 -3.95 -10.03
CA SER A 190 -11.63 -4.78 -11.05
C SER A 190 -12.16 -3.92 -12.20
N TYR A 191 -12.06 -4.46 -13.41
CA TYR A 191 -12.71 -3.87 -14.56
C TYR A 191 -14.23 -4.04 -14.44
N VAL A 192 -14.96 -2.97 -14.76
CA VAL A 192 -16.42 -2.99 -14.88
C VAL A 192 -16.83 -3.64 -16.19
N ARG A 193 -18.12 -3.93 -16.35
CA ARG A 193 -18.65 -4.53 -17.57
C ARG A 193 -18.24 -3.75 -18.83
N GLY A 194 -17.64 -4.45 -19.78
CA GLY A 194 -17.17 -3.89 -21.05
C GLY A 194 -15.74 -3.33 -21.00
N ASP A 195 -15.03 -3.51 -19.87
CA ASP A 195 -13.60 -3.19 -19.67
C ASP A 195 -13.21 -1.72 -19.91
N GLY A 196 -14.22 -0.82 -19.91
CA GLY A 196 -14.01 0.61 -20.15
C GLY A 196 -13.46 1.40 -18.97
N ALA A 197 -13.49 0.83 -17.76
CA ALA A 197 -12.99 1.45 -16.53
C ALA A 197 -12.54 0.39 -15.53
N ALA A 198 -11.62 0.77 -14.64
CA ALA A 198 -11.16 -0.03 -13.51
C ALA A 198 -11.56 0.67 -12.21
N HIS A 199 -12.32 0.00 -11.35
CA HIS A 199 -12.75 0.55 -10.08
C HIS A 199 -12.11 -0.15 -8.89
N ALA A 200 -11.74 0.64 -7.87
CA ALA A 200 -11.37 0.12 -6.56
C ALA A 200 -12.47 -0.80 -6.04
N THR A 201 -12.08 -1.99 -5.60
CA THR A 201 -13.01 -3.08 -5.29
C THR A 201 -12.70 -3.66 -3.91
N LEU A 202 -13.74 -3.90 -3.12
CA LEU A 202 -13.69 -4.64 -1.86
C LEU A 202 -14.37 -5.99 -2.06
N TRP A 203 -13.71 -7.07 -1.65
CA TRP A 203 -14.30 -8.40 -1.51
C TRP A 203 -14.44 -8.74 -0.03
N ASN A 204 -15.67 -8.85 0.43
CA ASN A 204 -16.03 -9.40 1.73
C ASN A 204 -16.79 -10.71 1.46
N GLY A 205 -16.04 -11.81 1.36
CA GLY A 205 -16.52 -13.06 0.76
C GLY A 205 -16.28 -13.09 -0.75
N ARG A 206 -17.30 -13.57 -1.53
CA ARG A 206 -17.15 -13.77 -2.98
C ARG A 206 -17.81 -12.68 -3.84
N THR A 207 -18.49 -11.73 -3.25
CA THR A 207 -19.18 -10.68 -4.01
C THR A 207 -18.31 -9.43 -4.04
N PRO A 208 -17.87 -8.98 -5.23
CA PRO A 208 -17.13 -7.74 -5.36
C PRO A 208 -18.07 -6.54 -5.11
N ILE A 209 -17.56 -5.56 -4.36
CA ILE A 209 -18.24 -4.30 -4.04
C ILE A 209 -17.43 -3.18 -4.68
N ASP A 210 -18.06 -2.40 -5.54
CA ASP A 210 -17.47 -1.22 -6.16
C ASP A 210 -17.33 -0.11 -5.11
N LEU A 211 -16.13 0.43 -4.94
CA LEU A 211 -15.82 1.53 -4.00
C LEU A 211 -15.98 2.91 -4.64
N GLY A 212 -16.26 2.97 -5.94
CA GLY A 212 -16.40 4.20 -6.69
C GLY A 212 -15.10 4.97 -6.91
N THR A 213 -15.26 6.21 -7.43
CA THR A 213 -14.17 7.11 -7.81
C THR A 213 -14.34 8.50 -7.20
N LEU A 214 -13.36 9.38 -7.35
CA LEU A 214 -13.47 10.83 -7.06
C LEU A 214 -14.19 11.61 -8.18
N GLY A 215 -14.94 10.90 -9.03
CA GLY A 215 -15.73 11.45 -10.13
C GLY A 215 -15.09 11.28 -11.50
N GLY A 216 -13.88 10.73 -11.59
CA GLY A 216 -13.23 10.32 -12.83
C GLY A 216 -13.50 8.86 -13.17
N THR A 217 -12.80 8.36 -14.20
CA THR A 217 -13.06 7.05 -14.82
C THR A 217 -12.50 5.90 -13.99
N ASN A 218 -11.30 6.05 -13.37
CA ASN A 218 -10.63 4.92 -12.73
C ASN A 218 -10.37 5.15 -11.24
N SER A 219 -10.32 4.05 -10.51
CA SER A 219 -9.80 4.00 -9.14
C SER A 219 -9.17 2.65 -8.83
N THR A 220 -8.24 2.62 -7.88
CA THR A 220 -7.57 1.40 -7.40
C THR A 220 -7.40 1.46 -5.90
N ALA A 221 -7.73 0.39 -5.18
CA ALA A 221 -7.40 0.24 -3.77
C ALA A 221 -6.07 -0.53 -3.64
N GLN A 222 -5.14 -0.02 -2.82
CA GLN A 222 -3.79 -0.56 -2.66
C GLN A 222 -3.56 -1.20 -1.29
N ALA A 223 -4.17 -0.64 -0.24
CA ALA A 223 -4.00 -1.15 1.11
C ALA A 223 -5.29 -0.98 1.93
N ILE A 224 -5.43 -1.80 2.95
CA ILE A 224 -6.51 -1.76 3.94
C ILE A 224 -5.91 -2.03 5.32
N ASN A 225 -6.29 -1.24 6.33
CA ASN A 225 -5.92 -1.52 7.72
C ASN A 225 -7.01 -2.33 8.45
N ASP A 226 -6.73 -2.73 9.70
CA ASP A 226 -7.64 -3.54 10.50
C ASP A 226 -8.91 -2.79 10.97
N SER A 227 -8.94 -1.46 10.89
CA SER A 227 -10.16 -0.68 11.11
C SER A 227 -11.02 -0.52 9.87
N GLY A 228 -10.62 -1.10 8.72
CA GLY A 228 -11.37 -1.07 7.46
C GLY A 228 -11.20 0.24 6.68
N LEU A 229 -10.19 1.05 7.00
CA LEU A 229 -9.81 2.18 6.15
C LEU A 229 -9.01 1.67 4.95
N ILE A 230 -9.43 2.07 3.76
CA ILE A 230 -8.87 1.64 2.49
C ILE A 230 -8.18 2.83 1.84
N VAL A 231 -6.99 2.62 1.27
CA VAL A 231 -6.26 3.67 0.56
C VAL A 231 -5.79 3.19 -0.81
N GLY A 232 -5.60 4.16 -1.71
CA GLY A 232 -5.13 3.91 -3.05
C GLY A 232 -5.12 5.19 -3.89
N SER A 233 -5.63 5.12 -5.11
CA SER A 233 -5.73 6.27 -5.99
C SER A 233 -7.05 6.28 -6.76
N SER A 234 -7.50 7.46 -7.15
CA SER A 234 -8.66 7.65 -8.02
C SER A 234 -8.48 8.87 -8.90
N ASP A 235 -8.97 8.76 -10.12
CA ASP A 235 -9.00 9.87 -11.07
C ASP A 235 -10.02 10.92 -10.63
N LEU A 236 -9.66 12.18 -10.83
CA LEU A 236 -10.57 13.32 -10.67
C LEU A 236 -11.54 13.40 -11.86
N LYS A 237 -12.61 14.18 -11.70
CA LYS A 237 -13.73 14.28 -12.66
C LYS A 237 -13.33 14.53 -14.12
N ASP A 238 -12.18 15.12 -14.36
CA ASP A 238 -11.67 15.41 -15.73
C ASP A 238 -10.64 14.41 -16.22
N ASP A 239 -10.35 13.36 -15.46
CA ASP A 239 -9.35 12.31 -15.72
C ASP A 239 -7.91 12.81 -15.98
N ARG A 240 -7.65 14.10 -15.72
CA ARG A 240 -6.32 14.70 -15.96
C ARG A 240 -5.32 14.33 -14.88
N LEU A 241 -5.79 14.12 -13.66
CA LEU A 241 -4.97 13.85 -12.50
C LEU A 241 -5.60 12.73 -11.67
N SER A 242 -4.77 11.81 -11.23
CA SER A 242 -5.11 10.86 -10.18
C SER A 242 -4.69 11.39 -8.81
N ARG A 243 -5.45 11.09 -7.76
CA ARG A 243 -5.19 11.51 -6.39
C ARG A 243 -5.13 10.32 -5.44
N ALA A 244 -4.23 10.42 -4.47
CA ALA A 244 -4.26 9.58 -3.29
C ALA A 244 -5.64 9.70 -2.65
N THR A 245 -6.28 8.54 -2.44
CA THR A 245 -7.68 8.45 -2.02
C THR A 245 -7.80 7.56 -0.79
N LEU A 246 -8.63 7.98 0.16
CA LEU A 246 -9.04 7.20 1.32
C LEU A 246 -10.53 6.87 1.16
N TRP A 247 -10.90 5.59 1.28
CA TRP A 247 -12.30 5.17 1.36
C TRP A 247 -12.67 4.80 2.80
N ARG A 248 -13.83 5.31 3.24
CA ARG A 248 -14.53 4.89 4.45
C ARG A 248 -15.82 4.19 4.02
N GLY A 249 -15.84 2.85 4.09
CA GLY A 249 -16.84 2.10 3.34
C GLY A 249 -16.71 2.37 1.85
N THR A 250 -17.79 2.83 1.19
CA THR A 250 -17.79 3.19 -0.25
C THR A 250 -17.67 4.70 -0.50
N VAL A 251 -17.29 5.49 0.49
CA VAL A 251 -17.17 6.95 0.35
C VAL A 251 -15.72 7.34 0.13
N PRO A 252 -15.32 7.79 -1.08
CA PRO A 252 -13.96 8.24 -1.37
C PRO A 252 -13.71 9.66 -0.86
N ALA A 253 -12.51 9.90 -0.33
CA ALA A 253 -12.00 11.19 0.08
C ALA A 253 -10.64 11.45 -0.53
N ASN A 254 -10.47 12.62 -1.16
CA ASN A 254 -9.21 13.05 -1.76
C ASN A 254 -8.23 13.46 -0.66
N LEU A 255 -7.06 12.81 -0.61
CA LEU A 255 -5.99 13.12 0.34
C LEU A 255 -5.07 14.26 -0.13
N GLY A 256 -5.20 14.70 -1.38
CA GLY A 256 -4.36 15.74 -1.97
C GLY A 256 -2.99 15.23 -2.43
N ALA A 257 -2.14 16.19 -2.81
CA ALA A 257 -0.76 15.99 -3.22
C ALA A 257 0.13 17.09 -2.65
N LEU A 258 1.45 16.96 -2.73
CA LEU A 258 2.40 17.98 -2.25
C LEU A 258 2.23 19.32 -2.96
N SER A 259 1.75 19.32 -4.20
CA SER A 259 1.34 20.50 -4.95
C SER A 259 -0.01 20.25 -5.63
N SER A 260 -0.82 21.27 -5.82
CA SER A 260 -2.15 21.14 -6.42
C SER A 260 -2.12 20.60 -7.86
N GLY A 261 -1.02 20.81 -8.58
CA GLY A 261 -0.81 20.30 -9.94
C GLY A 261 -0.20 18.90 -10.01
N ASP A 262 0.20 18.30 -8.88
CA ASP A 262 0.85 16.97 -8.86
C ASP A 262 -0.21 15.86 -8.91
N ALA A 263 0.09 14.76 -9.58
CA ALA A 263 -0.58 13.48 -9.34
C ALA A 263 -0.14 12.91 -7.99
N SER A 264 -0.97 12.09 -7.35
CA SER A 264 -0.60 11.36 -6.12
C SER A 264 -1.27 10.00 -6.04
N GLY A 265 -0.65 9.08 -5.30
CA GLY A 265 -1.18 7.76 -5.01
C GLY A 265 -0.74 7.28 -3.64
N ALA A 266 -1.64 6.62 -2.92
CA ALA A 266 -1.37 6.00 -1.64
C ALA A 266 -1.08 4.50 -1.85
N TYR A 267 -0.07 3.99 -1.14
CA TYR A 267 0.35 2.59 -1.23
C TYR A 267 0.18 1.83 0.08
N GLY A 268 0.31 2.49 1.22
CA GLY A 268 0.26 1.86 2.53
C GLY A 268 -0.48 2.71 3.55
N ILE A 269 -1.06 2.04 4.55
CA ILE A 269 -1.73 2.65 5.70
C ILE A 269 -1.48 1.81 6.93
N ASN A 270 -1.17 2.46 8.08
CA ASN A 270 -1.04 1.77 9.35
C ASN A 270 -2.30 1.88 10.24
N SER A 271 -2.29 1.28 11.43
CA SER A 271 -3.42 1.30 12.36
C SER A 271 -3.75 2.70 12.88
N ALA A 272 -2.77 3.60 12.96
CA ALA A 272 -2.95 5.00 13.34
C ALA A 272 -3.55 5.87 12.21
N GLY A 273 -3.78 5.30 11.02
CA GLY A 273 -4.32 6.02 9.86
C GLY A 273 -3.29 6.91 9.16
N GLN A 274 -2.00 6.73 9.44
CA GLN A 274 -0.93 7.36 8.66
C GLN A 274 -0.83 6.64 7.30
N VAL A 275 -0.83 7.42 6.23
CA VAL A 275 -0.84 6.94 4.85
C VAL A 275 0.47 7.30 4.17
N VAL A 276 1.04 6.39 3.41
CA VAL A 276 2.28 6.62 2.64
C VAL A 276 2.08 6.31 1.16
N GLY A 277 2.87 6.98 0.33
CA GLY A 277 2.80 6.81 -1.11
C GLY A 277 3.74 7.75 -1.85
N TYR A 278 3.22 8.44 -2.85
CA TYR A 278 3.98 9.39 -3.65
C TYR A 278 3.14 10.59 -4.08
N SER A 279 3.83 11.69 -4.37
CA SER A 279 3.33 12.80 -5.20
C SER A 279 4.28 12.99 -6.37
N MET A 280 3.77 13.26 -7.55
CA MET A 280 4.57 13.35 -8.77
C MET A 280 4.12 14.54 -9.62
N SER A 281 5.06 15.45 -9.86
CA SER A 281 4.82 16.56 -10.78
C SER A 281 4.75 16.03 -12.23
N PRO A 282 3.74 16.41 -13.00
CA PRO A 282 3.63 16.01 -14.40
C PRO A 282 4.78 16.55 -15.27
N PHE A 283 5.49 17.57 -14.81
CA PHE A 283 6.61 18.18 -15.54
C PHE A 283 7.94 17.45 -15.33
N SER A 284 8.20 16.93 -14.11
CA SER A 284 9.47 16.24 -13.81
C SER A 284 9.41 14.74 -14.05
N GLY A 285 8.21 14.14 -13.97
CA GLY A 285 8.03 12.68 -14.04
C GLY A 285 8.66 11.91 -12.87
N VAL A 286 9.28 12.61 -11.91
CA VAL A 286 9.94 12.00 -10.74
C VAL A 286 8.99 12.06 -9.55
N GLY A 287 8.74 10.90 -8.95
CA GLY A 287 7.97 10.80 -7.72
C GLY A 287 8.73 11.35 -6.52
N ARG A 288 8.01 11.88 -5.53
CA ARG A 288 8.49 12.24 -4.20
C ARG A 288 7.76 11.41 -3.18
N ALA A 289 8.50 10.66 -2.36
CA ALA A 289 7.92 9.86 -1.29
C ALA A 289 7.13 10.76 -0.32
N THR A 290 5.86 10.43 -0.10
CA THR A 290 4.89 11.29 0.57
C THR A 290 4.25 10.57 1.76
N LEU A 291 4.05 11.31 2.86
CA LEU A 291 3.31 10.89 4.05
C LEU A 291 2.11 11.81 4.26
N TRP A 292 0.92 11.24 4.42
CA TRP A 292 -0.29 11.92 4.88
C TRP A 292 -0.55 11.53 6.32
N ALA A 293 -0.49 12.49 7.22
CA ALA A 293 -0.71 12.28 8.65
C ALA A 293 -1.23 13.55 9.32
N ASN A 294 -2.15 13.43 10.28
CA ASN A 294 -2.66 14.54 11.08
C ASN A 294 -3.23 15.71 10.25
N GLY A 295 -3.86 15.42 9.10
CA GLY A 295 -4.40 16.44 8.19
C GLY A 295 -3.34 17.21 7.39
N CYS A 296 -2.11 16.73 7.37
CA CYS A 296 -0.98 17.31 6.66
C CYS A 296 -0.42 16.35 5.61
N ILE A 297 0.23 16.93 4.59
CA ILE A 297 0.96 16.23 3.55
C ILE A 297 2.43 16.60 3.70
N TYR A 298 3.28 15.61 3.84
CA TYR A 298 4.73 15.78 4.05
C TYR A 298 5.53 15.16 2.90
N ASP A 299 6.52 15.90 2.40
CA ASP A 299 7.58 15.35 1.57
C ASP A 299 8.60 14.65 2.48
N LEU A 300 8.71 13.33 2.38
CA LEU A 300 9.64 12.56 3.20
C LEU A 300 11.10 12.94 2.98
N ASN A 301 11.45 13.54 1.82
CA ASN A 301 12.79 14.08 1.60
C ASN A 301 13.11 15.26 2.54
N SER A 302 12.09 16.01 2.97
CA SER A 302 12.26 17.12 3.94
C SER A 302 12.33 16.65 5.41
N MET A 303 12.01 15.37 5.66
CA MET A 303 11.94 14.78 6.99
C MET A 303 13.15 13.92 7.34
N VAL A 304 14.16 13.88 6.47
CA VAL A 304 15.37 13.08 6.59
C VAL A 304 16.60 13.94 6.38
N ASN A 305 17.73 13.58 7.01
CA ASN A 305 19.01 14.17 6.68
C ASN A 305 19.69 13.32 5.58
N LEU A 306 19.71 13.86 4.36
CA LEU A 306 20.38 13.26 3.20
C LEU A 306 21.73 13.93 2.87
N THR A 307 22.23 14.81 3.74
CA THR A 307 23.52 15.52 3.51
C THR A 307 24.64 14.50 3.30
N GLY A 308 25.35 14.63 2.19
CA GLY A 308 26.43 13.72 1.79
C GLY A 308 25.96 12.35 1.28
N ARG A 309 24.65 12.16 1.10
CA ARG A 309 24.06 10.98 0.47
C ARG A 309 23.42 11.38 -0.85
N ASP A 310 23.85 10.75 -1.92
CA ASP A 310 23.27 10.96 -3.25
C ASP A 310 22.01 10.09 -3.42
N LEU A 311 20.98 10.41 -2.63
CA LEU A 311 19.70 9.68 -2.60
C LEU A 311 18.53 10.66 -2.63
N THR A 312 17.52 10.32 -3.41
CA THR A 312 16.20 10.99 -3.40
C THR A 312 15.12 9.94 -3.12
N LEU A 313 14.32 10.15 -2.09
CA LEU A 313 13.19 9.27 -1.77
C LEU A 313 12.07 9.48 -2.79
N VAL A 314 11.80 8.48 -3.61
CA VAL A 314 10.84 8.59 -4.72
C VAL A 314 9.49 7.96 -4.43
N GLN A 315 9.44 6.90 -3.62
CA GLN A 315 8.22 6.21 -3.22
C GLN A 315 8.33 5.66 -1.80
N ALA A 316 7.28 5.86 -1.01
CA ALA A 316 7.04 5.16 0.25
C ALA A 316 6.00 4.07 0.00
N LYS A 317 6.38 2.81 0.12
CA LYS A 317 5.55 1.67 -0.31
C LYS A 317 4.70 1.10 0.81
N VAL A 318 5.26 1.01 2.01
CA VAL A 318 4.62 0.40 3.18
C VAL A 318 5.02 1.15 4.45
N ILE A 319 4.11 1.22 5.41
CA ILE A 319 4.32 1.77 6.75
C ILE A 319 3.78 0.78 7.78
N ASN A 320 4.56 0.51 8.84
CA ASN A 320 4.10 -0.31 9.96
C ASN A 320 3.57 0.54 11.13
N ASP A 321 3.06 -0.11 12.18
CA ASP A 321 2.47 0.56 13.34
C ASP A 321 3.50 1.26 14.23
N ARG A 322 4.80 0.94 14.06
CA ARG A 322 5.91 1.67 14.67
C ARG A 322 6.30 2.93 13.90
N GLY A 323 5.59 3.24 12.79
CA GLY A 323 5.87 4.36 11.92
C GLY A 323 7.12 4.17 11.04
N GLN A 324 7.71 2.98 10.99
CA GLN A 324 8.77 2.67 10.05
C GLN A 324 8.20 2.59 8.64
N ILE A 325 8.89 3.18 7.68
CA ILE A 325 8.46 3.24 6.28
C ILE A 325 9.52 2.55 5.42
N ALA A 326 9.10 1.59 4.59
CA ALA A 326 9.97 1.01 3.57
C ALA A 326 9.51 1.44 2.18
N GLY A 327 10.47 1.58 1.26
CA GLY A 327 10.18 2.04 -0.09
C GLY A 327 11.42 2.10 -0.96
N SER A 328 11.42 3.05 -1.88
CA SER A 328 12.49 3.20 -2.88
C SER A 328 13.05 4.61 -2.89
N ALA A 329 14.37 4.69 -3.00
CA ALA A 329 15.11 5.91 -3.33
C ALA A 329 15.78 5.75 -4.69
N MET A 330 16.12 6.86 -5.32
CA MET A 330 16.95 6.94 -6.52
C MET A 330 18.32 7.48 -6.12
N ASN A 331 19.39 6.82 -6.54
CA ASN A 331 20.77 7.34 -6.35
C ASN A 331 21.19 8.24 -7.54
N GLY A 332 22.36 8.84 -7.47
CA GLY A 332 22.88 9.73 -8.51
C GLY A 332 23.09 9.07 -9.87
N ASN A 333 23.27 7.77 -9.91
CA ASN A 333 23.31 6.99 -11.14
C ASN A 333 21.90 6.68 -11.72
N ARG A 334 20.82 7.19 -11.07
CA ARG A 334 19.43 6.88 -11.37
C ARG A 334 19.06 5.41 -11.16
N GLU A 335 19.77 4.72 -10.29
CA GLU A 335 19.45 3.36 -9.91
C GLU A 335 18.48 3.37 -8.71
N THR A 336 17.50 2.47 -8.72
CA THR A 336 16.55 2.32 -7.62
C THR A 336 17.17 1.52 -6.48
N ARG A 337 17.09 2.05 -5.25
CA ARG A 337 17.60 1.46 -4.02
C ARG A 337 16.47 1.25 -3.03
N ALA A 338 16.41 0.05 -2.45
CA ALA A 338 15.53 -0.24 -1.33
C ALA A 338 15.99 0.52 -0.09
N VAL A 339 15.07 1.22 0.58
CA VAL A 339 15.37 2.01 1.77
C VAL A 339 14.38 1.71 2.90
N LEU A 340 14.89 1.85 4.14
CA LEU A 340 14.09 1.88 5.36
C LEU A 340 14.24 3.25 6.02
N LEU A 341 13.12 3.88 6.35
CA LEU A 341 13.05 5.07 7.17
C LEU A 341 12.60 4.65 8.57
N THR A 342 13.44 4.95 9.57
CA THR A 342 13.13 4.67 10.98
C THR A 342 12.84 5.98 11.69
N PRO A 343 11.66 6.13 12.37
CA PRO A 343 11.35 7.35 13.11
C PRO A 343 12.36 7.59 14.22
N VAL A 344 12.70 8.86 14.43
CA VAL A 344 13.54 9.29 15.56
C VAL A 344 12.80 10.34 16.37
N SER A 345 13.03 10.34 17.67
CA SER A 345 12.51 11.38 18.56
C SER A 345 13.12 12.72 18.17
N GLN A 346 12.27 13.73 17.93
CA GLN A 346 12.74 15.09 17.72
C GLN A 346 13.27 15.65 19.04
N PRO A 347 14.39 16.38 19.03
CA PRO A 347 14.81 17.17 20.18
C PRO A 347 13.70 18.13 20.61
N TYR A 348 13.51 18.29 21.91
CA TYR A 348 12.54 19.26 22.43
C TYR A 348 12.82 20.65 21.86
N GLY A 349 11.79 21.30 21.29
CA GLY A 349 11.92 22.64 20.68
C GLY A 349 12.30 22.65 19.19
N SER A 350 12.45 21.50 18.55
CA SER A 350 12.65 21.45 17.08
C SER A 350 11.41 21.98 16.35
N ALA A 351 11.62 22.79 15.32
CA ALA A 351 10.54 23.21 14.44
C ALA A 351 9.93 21.97 13.74
N PRO A 352 8.58 21.86 13.63
CA PRO A 352 7.97 20.81 12.87
C PRO A 352 8.37 20.93 11.39
N PRO A 353 8.53 19.80 10.66
CA PRO A 353 8.78 19.85 9.23
C PRO A 353 7.63 20.57 8.51
N PRO A 354 7.93 21.19 7.35
CA PRO A 354 6.92 21.90 6.58
C PRO A 354 5.77 20.97 6.18
N CYS A 355 4.56 21.42 6.41
CA CYS A 355 3.31 20.71 6.17
C CYS A 355 2.51 21.44 5.07
N THR A 356 2.10 20.70 4.05
CA THR A 356 1.09 21.15 3.08
C THR A 356 -0.27 20.66 3.55
N ARG A 357 -1.28 21.56 3.61
CA ARG A 357 -2.66 21.13 3.87
C ARG A 357 -3.35 20.81 2.55
N PRO A 358 -4.19 19.77 2.48
CA PRO A 358 -5.03 19.53 1.32
C PRO A 358 -5.89 20.77 1.05
N ALA A 359 -6.05 21.15 -0.22
CA ALA A 359 -7.08 22.13 -0.59
C ALA A 359 -8.45 21.52 -0.25
N MET A 360 -9.26 22.26 0.52
CA MET A 360 -10.64 21.88 0.85
C MET A 360 -11.54 21.97 -0.38
#